data_a9f048fe954b50aded89c562f8523bfc
#
_entry.id   a9f048fe954b50aded89c562f8523bfc
#
_cell.length_a   1.000
_cell.length_b   1.000
_cell.length_c   1.000
_cell.angle_alpha   90.00
_cell.angle_beta   90.00
_cell.angle_gamma   90.00
#
_symmetry.space_group_name_H-M   'P 1'
#
loop_
_entity.id
_entity.type
_entity.pdbx_description
1 polymer ?
#
loop_
_entity_poly.entity_id
_entity_poly.type
_entity_poly.pdbx_seq_one_letter_code
_entity_poly.pdbx_strand_id
1 'polypeptide(L)'
;MANESTYAGISGLVANVYEVALQAATEGNVVAPFVTTFSDSQSSAPRIFGSYSGGTFATVAEDGDLSAQAFNADAGGTLTPAVYGSQALLTTRRIRSDPANATREAGIHLGNAAAQEIDTNLAGLFSSLTAGTVGTAGGTLTWANIFRAQAYIRTQKVFGRYACILHPVQWYYLTSATSGVPTLMQNTSIAESIIGNFYQASFGGIDFFVDANITSGTAAIGGMFARDAIALDIRQPFAIAPQWNASYSGNGAWEVNASMEYAYGVYRPLHGAILKGTSE
;
A
#
# COMPACT_ATOMS: atom_id res chain seq x y z
N MET A 1 -51.40 5.38 11.94
CA MET A 1 -50.27 6.33 11.93
C MET A 1 -49.13 5.59 11.27
N ALA A 2 -48.76 6.00 10.08
CA ALA A 2 -47.66 5.40 9.34
C ALA A 2 -46.35 5.62 10.12
N ASN A 3 -45.68 4.53 10.45
CA ASN A 3 -44.28 4.58 10.88
C ASN A 3 -43.42 4.96 9.64
N GLU A 4 -43.43 6.23 9.28
CA GLU A 4 -42.51 6.77 8.33
C GLU A 4 -41.12 6.77 9.00
N SER A 5 -40.27 5.89 8.53
CA SER A 5 -38.85 5.98 8.80
C SER A 5 -38.37 7.31 8.21
N THR A 6 -38.33 8.34 9.03
CA THR A 6 -37.94 9.68 8.60
C THR A 6 -36.51 9.66 8.08
N TYR A 7 -36.24 10.44 7.05
CA TYR A 7 -34.90 10.67 6.45
C TYR A 7 -33.81 10.91 7.51
N ALA A 8 -34.13 11.51 8.64
CA ALA A 8 -33.23 11.72 9.79
C ALA A 8 -32.76 10.41 10.45
N GLY A 9 -33.57 9.37 10.50
CA GLY A 9 -33.14 8.06 11.02
C GLY A 9 -32.19 7.33 10.08
N ILE A 10 -32.32 7.58 8.78
CA ILE A 10 -31.47 6.97 7.74
C ILE A 10 -30.12 7.67 7.64
N SER A 11 -30.09 8.99 7.81
CA SER A 11 -28.83 9.76 7.79
C SER A 11 -27.87 9.33 8.91
N GLY A 12 -28.40 9.03 10.10
CA GLY A 12 -27.61 8.49 11.21
C GLY A 12 -27.05 7.09 10.94
N LEU A 13 -27.82 6.26 10.23
CA LEU A 13 -27.39 4.90 9.85
C LEU A 13 -26.23 4.94 8.85
N VAL A 14 -26.30 5.84 7.87
CA VAL A 14 -25.24 6.04 6.86
C VAL A 14 -23.97 6.59 7.50
N ALA A 15 -24.08 7.56 8.39
CA ALA A 15 -22.94 8.12 9.11
C ALA A 15 -22.20 7.04 9.91
N ASN A 16 -22.92 6.13 10.57
CA ASN A 16 -22.32 5.04 11.33
C ASN A 16 -21.61 4.02 10.41
N VAL A 17 -22.21 3.67 9.28
CA VAL A 17 -21.56 2.79 8.28
C VAL A 17 -20.28 3.43 7.76
N TYR A 18 -20.30 4.72 7.44
CA TYR A 18 -19.15 5.45 6.92
C TYR A 18 -18.02 5.52 7.95
N GLU A 19 -18.31 5.87 9.20
CA GLU A 19 -17.30 5.98 10.26
C GLU A 19 -16.61 4.64 10.50
N VAL A 20 -17.37 3.55 10.62
CA VAL A 20 -16.82 2.20 10.83
C VAL A 20 -16.02 1.73 9.62
N ALA A 21 -16.47 2.02 8.40
CA ALA A 21 -15.75 1.67 7.18
C ALA A 21 -14.45 2.44 7.04
N LEU A 22 -14.45 3.73 7.38
CA LEU A 22 -13.24 4.56 7.34
C LEU A 22 -12.20 4.07 8.35
N GLN A 23 -12.63 3.71 9.56
CA GLN A 23 -11.74 3.14 10.58
C GLN A 23 -11.15 1.81 10.09
N ALA A 24 -11.97 0.89 9.58
CA ALA A 24 -11.50 -0.39 9.04
C ALA A 24 -10.50 -0.21 7.88
N ALA A 25 -10.77 0.73 6.98
CA ALA A 25 -9.88 1.04 5.86
C ALA A 25 -8.54 1.61 6.34
N THR A 26 -8.54 2.43 7.38
CA THR A 26 -7.31 3.04 7.92
C THR A 26 -6.45 2.00 8.65
N GLU A 27 -7.06 1.10 9.40
CA GLU A 27 -6.36 0.07 10.17
C GLU A 27 -5.82 -1.08 9.30
N GLY A 28 -6.39 -1.30 8.12
CA GLY A 28 -6.04 -2.41 7.23
C GLY A 28 -4.86 -2.15 6.30
N ASN A 29 -4.41 -0.90 6.14
CA ASN A 29 -3.36 -0.54 5.20
C ASN A 29 -1.95 -0.73 5.79
N VAL A 30 -1.16 -1.63 5.20
CA VAL A 30 0.24 -1.88 5.57
C VAL A 30 1.21 -1.07 4.71
N VAL A 31 1.03 -1.05 3.39
CA VAL A 31 1.97 -0.45 2.43
C VAL A 31 1.77 1.06 2.29
N ALA A 32 0.53 1.52 2.30
CA ALA A 32 0.17 2.92 2.03
C ALA A 32 0.90 3.98 2.90
N PRO A 33 1.21 3.75 4.20
CA PRO A 33 1.94 4.73 5.01
C PRO A 33 3.39 4.95 4.58
N PHE A 34 3.99 4.01 3.84
CA PHE A 34 5.41 4.02 3.45
C PHE A 34 5.66 4.52 2.04
N VAL A 35 4.62 4.91 1.31
CA VAL A 35 4.74 5.45 -0.04
C VAL A 35 4.57 6.97 -0.05
N THR A 36 4.97 7.62 -1.15
CA THR A 36 4.70 9.04 -1.33
C THR A 36 3.26 9.24 -1.76
N THR A 37 2.49 9.94 -0.94
CA THR A 37 1.09 10.21 -1.22
C THR A 37 0.93 11.60 -1.83
N PHE A 38 0.23 11.66 -2.96
CA PHE A 38 -0.24 12.89 -3.58
C PHE A 38 -1.77 12.96 -3.49
N SER A 39 -2.32 14.15 -3.50
CA SER A 39 -3.76 14.36 -3.55
C SER A 39 -4.09 15.53 -4.48
N ASP A 40 -5.09 15.34 -5.32
CA ASP A 40 -5.62 16.38 -6.18
C ASP A 40 -7.09 16.06 -6.47
N SER A 41 -7.98 16.65 -5.70
CA SER A 41 -9.42 16.37 -5.80
C SER A 41 -10.14 17.10 -6.94
N GLN A 42 -9.42 17.92 -7.71
CA GLN A 42 -10.05 18.76 -8.74
C GLN A 42 -9.87 18.21 -10.16
N SER A 43 -9.07 17.18 -10.35
CA SER A 43 -8.77 16.64 -11.66
C SER A 43 -8.60 15.13 -11.63
N SER A 44 -9.29 14.42 -12.53
CA SER A 44 -9.06 13.00 -12.82
C SER A 44 -8.05 12.79 -13.96
N ALA A 45 -7.35 13.86 -14.40
CA ALA A 45 -6.33 13.74 -15.43
C ALA A 45 -5.09 12.96 -14.91
N PRO A 46 -4.42 12.19 -15.77
CA PRO A 46 -3.20 11.49 -15.41
C PRO A 46 -2.12 12.45 -14.89
N ARG A 47 -1.43 12.07 -13.80
CA ARG A 47 -0.28 12.79 -13.28
C ARG A 47 0.98 12.26 -13.93
N ILE A 48 1.72 13.13 -14.59
CA ILE A 48 3.00 12.80 -15.24
C ILE A 48 4.13 13.30 -14.35
N PHE A 49 5.07 12.42 -14.03
CA PHE A 49 6.30 12.79 -13.34
C PHE A 49 7.43 12.96 -14.37
N GLY A 50 8.08 14.12 -14.36
CA GLY A 50 9.32 14.31 -15.11
C GLY A 50 10.48 13.68 -14.33
N SER A 51 11.27 12.84 -14.99
CA SER A 51 12.57 12.42 -14.50
C SER A 51 13.63 13.30 -15.17
N TYR A 52 14.46 13.97 -14.38
CA TYR A 52 15.57 14.75 -14.90
C TYR A 52 16.86 13.98 -14.65
N SER A 53 17.63 13.70 -15.69
CA SER A 53 18.99 13.20 -15.54
C SER A 53 19.89 14.32 -14.98
N GLY A 54 20.62 14.02 -13.91
CA GLY A 54 21.47 14.99 -13.22
C GLY A 54 22.64 15.46 -14.10
N GLY A 55 23.01 16.74 -13.95
CA GLY A 55 24.21 17.29 -14.54
C GLY A 55 25.48 16.69 -13.89
N THR A 56 26.55 16.60 -14.64
CA THR A 56 27.89 16.23 -14.15
C THR A 56 28.79 17.46 -14.03
N PHE A 57 29.53 17.56 -12.93
CA PHE A 57 30.56 18.54 -12.80
C PHE A 57 31.84 18.03 -13.42
N ALA A 58 32.45 18.81 -14.31
CA ALA A 58 33.74 18.53 -14.89
C ALA A 58 34.75 19.62 -14.46
N THR A 59 36.02 19.27 -14.47
CA THR A 59 37.09 20.25 -14.26
C THR A 59 37.14 21.22 -15.44
N VAL A 60 37.19 22.50 -15.14
CA VAL A 60 37.32 23.57 -16.16
C VAL A 60 38.71 24.19 -16.01
N ALA A 61 39.41 24.39 -17.12
CA ALA A 61 40.67 25.11 -17.12
C ALA A 61 40.45 26.60 -16.77
N GLU A 62 41.47 27.28 -16.30
CA GLU A 62 41.40 28.67 -15.81
C GLU A 62 40.86 29.64 -16.89
N ASP A 63 41.12 29.33 -18.17
CA ASP A 63 40.65 30.06 -19.37
C ASP A 63 39.55 29.33 -20.14
N GLY A 64 39.00 28.24 -19.57
CA GLY A 64 38.02 27.39 -20.22
C GLY A 64 36.57 27.85 -19.97
N ASP A 65 35.71 27.68 -20.96
CA ASP A 65 34.26 27.92 -20.84
C ASP A 65 33.53 26.68 -20.28
N LEU A 66 32.42 26.92 -19.57
CA LEU A 66 31.57 25.87 -19.08
C LEU A 66 30.76 25.26 -20.25
N SER A 67 30.85 23.95 -20.42
CA SER A 67 30.01 23.27 -21.41
C SER A 67 28.57 23.17 -20.87
N ALA A 68 27.63 23.73 -21.64
CA ALA A 68 26.21 23.65 -21.34
C ALA A 68 25.77 22.18 -21.41
N GLN A 69 25.14 21.71 -20.32
CA GLN A 69 24.50 20.39 -20.28
C GLN A 69 22.99 20.55 -20.50
N ALA A 70 22.43 19.75 -21.41
CA ALA A 70 21.00 19.71 -21.61
C ALA A 70 20.35 18.92 -20.46
N PHE A 71 19.47 19.57 -19.72
CA PHE A 71 18.56 18.89 -18.80
C PHE A 71 17.37 18.37 -19.61
N ASN A 72 17.48 17.13 -20.07
CA ASN A 72 16.37 16.48 -20.72
C ASN A 72 15.43 15.88 -19.68
N ALA A 73 14.16 16.23 -19.75
CA ALA A 73 13.11 15.53 -19.02
C ALA A 73 12.91 14.18 -19.72
N ASP A 74 13.42 13.12 -19.11
CA ASP A 74 13.03 11.78 -19.51
C ASP A 74 11.57 11.54 -19.13
N ALA A 75 10.85 10.74 -19.92
CA ALA A 75 9.48 10.38 -19.62
C ALA A 75 9.46 9.64 -18.29
N GLY A 76 9.07 10.34 -17.24
CA GLY A 76 8.82 9.76 -15.93
C GLY A 76 7.57 8.88 -15.95
N GLY A 77 7.31 8.21 -14.84
CA GLY A 77 6.10 7.41 -14.68
C GLY A 77 4.83 8.27 -14.81
N THR A 78 3.78 7.69 -15.37
CA THR A 78 2.46 8.29 -15.43
C THR A 78 1.53 7.56 -14.48
N LEU A 79 0.86 8.29 -13.59
CA LEU A 79 -0.18 7.76 -12.72
C LEU A 79 -1.53 8.05 -13.36
N THR A 80 -2.23 7.02 -13.79
CA THR A 80 -3.57 7.14 -14.38
C THR A 80 -4.61 6.79 -13.32
N PRO A 81 -5.45 7.75 -12.89
CA PRO A 81 -6.49 7.50 -11.92
C PRO A 81 -7.53 6.51 -12.46
N ALA A 82 -8.01 5.64 -11.56
CA ALA A 82 -9.12 4.74 -11.83
C ALA A 82 -10.09 4.75 -10.65
N VAL A 83 -11.37 4.56 -10.96
CA VAL A 83 -12.41 4.45 -9.93
C VAL A 83 -12.52 3.00 -9.49
N TYR A 84 -12.39 2.79 -8.18
CA TYR A 84 -12.58 1.52 -7.52
C TYR A 84 -13.84 1.58 -6.67
N GLY A 85 -14.66 0.57 -6.71
CA GLY A 85 -15.90 0.56 -5.95
C GLY A 85 -16.35 -0.83 -5.56
N SER A 86 -17.11 -0.88 -4.48
CA SER A 86 -17.78 -2.09 -3.99
C SER A 86 -19.17 -1.73 -3.50
N GLN A 87 -20.09 -2.69 -3.57
CA GLN A 87 -21.48 -2.50 -3.16
C GLN A 87 -21.87 -3.54 -2.12
N ALA A 88 -22.49 -3.07 -1.04
CA ALA A 88 -23.16 -3.93 -0.08
C ALA A 88 -24.69 -3.78 -0.21
N LEU A 89 -25.39 -4.89 -0.36
CA LEU A 89 -26.85 -4.90 -0.48
C LEU A 89 -27.49 -5.26 0.87
N LEU A 90 -28.23 -4.33 1.42
CA LEU A 90 -28.96 -4.49 2.68
C LEU A 90 -30.46 -4.57 2.41
N THR A 91 -31.01 -5.80 2.40
CA THR A 91 -32.45 -5.98 2.23
C THR A 91 -33.21 -5.51 3.46
N THR A 92 -34.41 -4.98 3.26
CA THR A 92 -35.31 -4.54 4.36
C THR A 92 -35.52 -5.64 5.40
N ARG A 93 -35.58 -6.91 4.98
CA ARG A 93 -35.72 -8.05 5.89
C ARG A 93 -34.51 -8.22 6.79
N ARG A 94 -33.27 -8.06 6.25
CA ARG A 94 -32.03 -8.14 7.04
C ARG A 94 -31.94 -7.02 8.05
N ILE A 95 -32.26 -5.78 7.63
CA ILE A 95 -32.25 -4.62 8.52
C ILE A 95 -33.27 -4.78 9.66
N ARG A 96 -34.46 -5.31 9.37
CA ARG A 96 -35.50 -5.55 10.42
C ARG A 96 -35.10 -6.66 11.39
N SER A 97 -34.35 -7.66 10.95
CA SER A 97 -33.92 -8.76 11.82
C SER A 97 -32.78 -8.35 12.77
N ASP A 98 -31.88 -7.50 12.34
CA ASP A 98 -30.74 -7.03 13.14
C ASP A 98 -30.24 -5.66 12.63
N PRO A 99 -30.93 -4.58 13.03
CA PRO A 99 -30.64 -3.27 12.45
C PRO A 99 -29.26 -2.71 12.80
N ALA A 100 -28.75 -2.99 13.99
CA ALA A 100 -27.46 -2.43 14.44
C ALA A 100 -26.26 -3.17 13.83
N ASN A 101 -26.31 -4.51 13.80
CA ASN A 101 -25.17 -5.29 13.32
C ASN A 101 -25.12 -5.34 11.79
N ALA A 102 -26.26 -5.41 11.09
CA ALA A 102 -26.26 -5.48 9.63
C ALA A 102 -25.55 -4.30 8.96
N THR A 103 -25.75 -3.08 9.48
CA THR A 103 -25.10 -1.88 8.97
C THR A 103 -23.64 -1.78 9.35
N ARG A 104 -23.31 -2.15 10.59
CA ARG A 104 -21.93 -2.19 11.06
C ARG A 104 -21.10 -3.20 10.27
N GLU A 105 -21.59 -4.41 10.07
CA GLU A 105 -20.92 -5.44 9.27
C GLU A 105 -20.69 -4.97 7.84
N ALA A 106 -21.70 -4.34 7.21
CA ALA A 106 -21.54 -3.78 5.86
C ALA A 106 -20.41 -2.72 5.82
N GLY A 107 -20.34 -1.85 6.82
CA GLY A 107 -19.26 -0.86 6.92
C GLY A 107 -17.89 -1.52 7.05
N ILE A 108 -17.73 -2.48 7.95
CA ILE A 108 -16.48 -3.21 8.13
C ILE A 108 -16.04 -3.90 6.82
N HIS A 109 -16.97 -4.60 6.16
CA HIS A 109 -16.65 -5.29 4.91
C HIS A 109 -16.22 -4.34 3.79
N LEU A 110 -16.92 -3.20 3.62
CA LEU A 110 -16.57 -2.21 2.61
C LEU A 110 -15.21 -1.54 2.92
N GLY A 111 -14.95 -1.22 4.19
CA GLY A 111 -13.68 -0.63 4.62
C GLY A 111 -12.51 -1.60 4.43
N ASN A 112 -12.67 -2.86 4.85
CA ASN A 112 -11.64 -3.88 4.66
C ASN A 112 -11.38 -4.16 3.18
N ALA A 113 -12.42 -4.22 2.35
CA ALA A 113 -12.26 -4.39 0.90
C ALA A 113 -11.48 -3.22 0.27
N ALA A 114 -11.76 -1.98 0.68
CA ALA A 114 -11.03 -0.81 0.20
C ALA A 114 -9.55 -0.84 0.62
N ALA A 115 -9.25 -1.19 1.89
CA ALA A 115 -7.89 -1.32 2.39
C ALA A 115 -7.12 -2.42 1.66
N GLN A 116 -7.71 -3.59 1.52
CA GLN A 116 -7.11 -4.73 0.85
C GLN A 116 -6.80 -4.44 -0.62
N GLU A 117 -7.69 -3.72 -1.31
CA GLU A 117 -7.50 -3.34 -2.72
C GLU A 117 -6.30 -2.41 -2.88
N ILE A 118 -6.18 -1.37 -2.04
CA ILE A 118 -5.04 -0.45 -2.07
C ILE A 118 -3.73 -1.20 -1.79
N ASP A 119 -3.68 -2.02 -0.75
CA ASP A 119 -2.47 -2.75 -0.39
C ASP A 119 -2.07 -3.78 -1.44
N THR A 120 -3.03 -4.52 -2.00
CA THR A 120 -2.76 -5.49 -3.08
C THR A 120 -2.18 -4.80 -4.31
N ASN A 121 -2.74 -3.66 -4.71
CA ASN A 121 -2.26 -2.89 -5.84
C ASN A 121 -0.85 -2.31 -5.60
N LEU A 122 -0.59 -1.79 -4.40
CA LEU A 122 0.74 -1.29 -4.03
C LEU A 122 1.77 -2.41 -3.91
N ALA A 123 1.43 -3.56 -3.30
CA ALA A 123 2.30 -4.72 -3.21
C ALA A 123 2.63 -5.30 -4.60
N GLY A 124 1.70 -5.26 -5.55
CA GLY A 124 1.92 -5.65 -6.94
C GLY A 124 3.05 -4.87 -7.63
N LEU A 125 3.31 -3.62 -7.21
CA LEU A 125 4.38 -2.78 -7.75
C LEU A 125 5.78 -3.22 -7.31
N PHE A 126 5.93 -4.06 -6.28
CA PHE A 126 7.25 -4.51 -5.84
C PHE A 126 8.03 -5.21 -6.96
N SER A 127 7.31 -5.88 -7.88
CA SER A 127 7.92 -6.51 -9.06
C SER A 127 8.54 -5.53 -10.07
N SER A 128 8.19 -4.26 -9.98
CA SER A 128 8.66 -3.19 -10.88
C SER A 128 9.80 -2.36 -10.30
N LEU A 129 10.32 -2.71 -9.12
CA LEU A 129 11.50 -2.09 -8.52
C LEU A 129 12.76 -2.56 -9.24
N THR A 130 13.71 -1.66 -9.50
CA THR A 130 14.84 -1.95 -10.39
C THR A 130 16.22 -1.75 -9.79
N ALA A 131 16.36 -1.35 -8.51
CA ALA A 131 17.69 -1.24 -7.89
C ALA A 131 18.44 -2.59 -7.86
N GLY A 132 17.71 -3.68 -7.74
CA GLY A 132 18.24 -5.04 -7.81
C GLY A 132 17.21 -6.07 -7.37
N THR A 133 17.43 -7.32 -7.77
CA THR A 133 16.65 -8.46 -7.32
C THR A 133 17.54 -9.38 -6.48
N VAL A 134 17.07 -9.75 -5.32
CA VAL A 134 17.75 -10.69 -4.41
C VAL A 134 16.83 -11.86 -4.06
N GLY A 135 17.45 -13.01 -3.82
CA GLY A 135 16.73 -14.26 -3.63
C GLY A 135 16.34 -14.94 -4.96
N THR A 136 15.77 -16.10 -4.85
CA THR A 136 15.36 -16.93 -6.01
C THR A 136 14.00 -17.54 -5.75
N ALA A 137 13.24 -17.83 -6.82
CA ALA A 137 12.01 -18.59 -6.72
C ALA A 137 12.28 -19.97 -6.08
N GLY A 138 11.45 -20.39 -5.16
CA GLY A 138 11.60 -21.63 -4.40
C GLY A 138 12.68 -21.60 -3.31
N GLY A 139 13.48 -20.54 -3.24
CA GLY A 139 14.49 -20.35 -2.20
C GLY A 139 13.95 -19.59 -1.00
N THR A 140 14.50 -19.85 0.18
CA THR A 140 14.20 -19.09 1.39
C THR A 140 15.01 -17.79 1.43
N LEU A 141 14.40 -16.70 1.90
CA LEU A 141 15.10 -15.45 2.14
C LEU A 141 16.05 -15.59 3.34
N THR A 142 17.22 -14.99 3.21
CA THR A 142 18.25 -14.94 4.25
C THR A 142 18.58 -13.51 4.61
N TRP A 143 19.17 -13.29 5.79
CA TRP A 143 19.65 -11.96 6.20
C TRP A 143 20.68 -11.38 5.22
N ALA A 144 21.52 -12.24 4.63
CA ALA A 144 22.46 -11.82 3.59
C ALA A 144 21.72 -11.21 2.37
N ASN A 145 20.58 -11.77 1.99
CA ASN A 145 19.75 -11.21 0.92
C ASN A 145 19.21 -9.82 1.29
N ILE A 146 18.76 -9.64 2.52
CA ILE A 146 18.25 -8.35 3.03
C ILE A 146 19.34 -7.27 2.98
N PHE A 147 20.54 -7.55 3.50
CA PHE A 147 21.65 -6.59 3.44
C PHE A 147 22.14 -6.33 2.01
N ARG A 148 22.09 -7.34 1.14
CA ARG A 148 22.41 -7.15 -0.27
C ARG A 148 21.41 -6.25 -0.98
N ALA A 149 20.11 -6.37 -0.68
CA ALA A 149 19.08 -5.46 -1.19
C ALA A 149 19.34 -4.02 -0.73
N GLN A 150 19.66 -3.83 0.57
CA GLN A 150 20.02 -2.53 1.10
C GLN A 150 21.26 -1.94 0.39
N ALA A 151 22.27 -2.76 0.13
CA ALA A 151 23.48 -2.33 -0.58
C ALA A 151 23.14 -1.88 -2.00
N TYR A 152 22.24 -2.55 -2.72
CA TYR A 152 21.79 -2.14 -4.04
C TYR A 152 21.13 -0.76 -4.03
N ILE A 153 20.23 -0.51 -3.07
CA ILE A 153 19.57 0.80 -2.94
C ILE A 153 20.59 1.89 -2.59
N ARG A 154 21.54 1.61 -1.69
CA ARG A 154 22.59 2.57 -1.32
C ARG A 154 23.55 2.89 -2.45
N THR A 155 23.79 1.96 -3.38
CA THR A 155 24.59 2.22 -4.60
C THR A 155 23.94 3.30 -5.47
N GLN A 156 22.62 3.44 -5.40
CA GLN A 156 21.89 4.52 -6.08
C GLN A 156 21.92 5.86 -5.30
N LYS A 157 22.78 5.96 -4.28
CA LYS A 157 22.92 7.14 -3.41
C LYS A 157 21.67 7.53 -2.64
N VAL A 158 20.77 6.57 -2.43
CA VAL A 158 19.57 6.72 -1.60
C VAL A 158 19.94 6.36 -0.18
N PHE A 159 19.89 7.34 0.71
CA PHE A 159 20.21 7.16 2.13
C PHE A 159 18.98 7.47 2.97
N GLY A 160 18.81 6.76 4.06
CA GLY A 160 17.69 6.96 4.97
C GLY A 160 17.16 5.63 5.54
N ARG A 161 15.92 5.67 5.98
CA ARG A 161 15.19 4.47 6.42
C ARG A 161 14.50 3.83 5.22
N TYR A 162 14.49 2.51 5.22
CA TYR A 162 13.83 1.72 4.18
C TYR A 162 12.70 0.93 4.81
N ALA A 163 11.57 0.86 4.14
CA ALA A 163 10.52 -0.09 4.45
C ALA A 163 10.83 -1.42 3.76
N CYS A 164 10.75 -2.51 4.51
CA CYS A 164 10.88 -3.87 4.00
C CYS A 164 9.59 -4.62 4.28
N ILE A 165 8.83 -4.90 3.24
CA ILE A 165 7.52 -5.54 3.36
C ILE A 165 7.61 -6.95 2.80
N LEU A 166 7.29 -7.95 3.61
CA LEU A 166 7.42 -9.37 3.32
C LEU A 166 6.11 -10.10 3.55
N HIS A 167 5.92 -11.22 2.85
CA HIS A 167 4.86 -12.17 3.18
C HIS A 167 5.11 -12.80 4.56
N PRO A 168 4.10 -13.11 5.38
CA PRO A 168 4.26 -13.71 6.71
C PRO A 168 5.17 -14.94 6.74
N VAL A 169 5.06 -15.82 5.75
CA VAL A 169 5.88 -17.03 5.66
C VAL A 169 7.34 -16.70 5.30
N GLN A 170 7.59 -15.69 4.46
CA GLN A 170 8.96 -15.21 4.19
C GLN A 170 9.62 -14.66 5.45
N TRP A 171 8.86 -13.94 6.27
CA TRP A 171 9.33 -13.46 7.57
C TRP A 171 9.63 -14.62 8.51
N TYR A 172 8.77 -15.64 8.57
CA TYR A 172 9.03 -16.85 9.35
C TYR A 172 10.34 -17.52 8.95
N TYR A 173 10.60 -17.73 7.65
CA TYR A 173 11.86 -18.30 7.20
C TYR A 173 13.07 -17.43 7.56
N LEU A 174 12.93 -16.13 7.47
CA LEU A 174 14.00 -15.20 7.83
C LEU A 174 14.34 -15.27 9.33
N THR A 175 13.34 -15.39 10.19
CA THR A 175 13.52 -15.46 11.66
C THR A 175 13.93 -16.85 12.14
N SER A 176 13.51 -17.92 11.46
CA SER A 176 13.88 -19.30 11.78
C SER A 176 15.28 -19.68 11.30
N ALA A 177 15.85 -18.92 10.36
CA ALA A 177 17.21 -19.16 9.87
C ALA A 177 18.24 -18.81 10.94
N THR A 178 18.77 -19.83 11.61
CA THR A 178 19.83 -19.70 12.65
C THR A 178 21.18 -19.24 12.06
N SER A 179 21.40 -19.43 10.76
CA SER A 179 22.62 -19.07 10.06
C SER A 179 22.52 -17.65 9.49
N GLY A 180 23.37 -16.75 9.96
CA GLY A 180 23.45 -15.39 9.48
C GLY A 180 22.60 -14.35 10.22
N VAL A 181 21.92 -14.74 11.29
CA VAL A 181 21.27 -13.79 12.20
C VAL A 181 22.35 -12.91 12.83
N PRO A 182 22.30 -11.57 12.65
CA PRO A 182 23.26 -10.69 13.30
C PRO A 182 23.22 -10.90 14.81
N THR A 183 24.36 -11.03 15.45
CA THR A 183 24.50 -11.26 16.90
C THR A 183 23.72 -10.25 17.76
N LEU A 184 23.45 -9.07 17.19
CA LEU A 184 22.62 -8.02 17.80
C LEU A 184 21.13 -8.35 17.88
N MET A 185 20.62 -9.26 17.06
CA MET A 185 19.22 -9.73 17.15
C MET A 185 19.02 -10.82 18.21
N GLN A 186 20.08 -11.36 18.78
CA GLN A 186 20.00 -12.31 19.88
C GLN A 186 19.78 -11.64 21.26
N ASN A 187 19.77 -10.29 21.31
CA ASN A 187 19.45 -9.56 22.53
C ASN A 187 17.93 -9.57 22.80
N THR A 188 17.56 -10.08 23.94
CA THR A 188 16.19 -10.29 24.42
C THR A 188 15.30 -9.05 24.50
N SER A 189 15.85 -7.83 24.46
CA SER A 189 15.09 -6.58 24.46
C SER A 189 14.37 -6.30 23.13
N ILE A 190 14.72 -6.99 22.05
CA ILE A 190 14.05 -6.87 20.74
C ILE A 190 12.80 -7.78 20.71
N ALA A 191 12.78 -8.85 21.52
CA ALA A 191 11.65 -9.77 21.55
C ALA A 191 10.36 -9.15 22.12
N GLU A 192 10.46 -8.09 22.93
CA GLU A 192 9.30 -7.41 23.52
C GLU A 192 8.65 -6.38 22.59
N SER A 193 9.37 -5.86 21.59
CA SER A 193 8.81 -4.92 20.60
C SER A 193 8.12 -5.59 19.41
N ILE A 194 8.06 -6.92 19.38
CA ILE A 194 7.52 -7.72 18.26
C ILE A 194 5.98 -7.82 18.26
N ILE A 195 5.30 -7.26 19.26
CA ILE A 195 3.86 -7.47 19.48
C ILE A 195 3.01 -6.28 18.92
N GLY A 196 3.50 -5.55 17.96
CA GLY A 196 2.70 -4.52 17.28
C GLY A 196 2.16 -5.00 15.94
N ASN A 197 0.97 -4.54 15.58
CA ASN A 197 0.33 -4.83 14.30
C ASN A 197 1.29 -4.59 13.12
N PHE A 198 1.49 -5.57 12.26
CA PHE A 198 2.28 -5.56 11.02
C PHE A 198 3.77 -5.16 11.15
N TYR A 199 4.13 -4.30 12.11
CA TYR A 199 5.52 -3.95 12.39
C TYR A 199 6.19 -5.07 13.16
N GLN A 200 7.29 -5.58 12.65
CA GLN A 200 7.99 -6.72 13.25
C GLN A 200 9.29 -6.30 13.93
N ALA A 201 10.12 -5.51 13.27
CA ALA A 201 11.41 -5.11 13.80
C ALA A 201 12.00 -3.91 13.03
N SER A 202 12.98 -3.24 13.61
CA SER A 202 13.87 -2.29 12.93
C SER A 202 15.31 -2.70 13.13
N PHE A 203 16.05 -2.85 12.05
CA PHE A 203 17.46 -3.22 12.11
C PHE A 203 18.25 -2.58 10.97
N GLY A 204 19.38 -1.95 11.29
CA GLY A 204 20.30 -1.38 10.29
C GLY A 204 19.68 -0.26 9.43
N GLY A 205 18.63 0.41 9.91
CA GLY A 205 17.90 1.43 9.15
C GLY A 205 16.81 0.86 8.23
N ILE A 206 16.47 -0.42 8.41
CA ILE A 206 15.39 -1.11 7.72
C ILE A 206 14.27 -1.37 8.73
N ASP A 207 13.06 -0.94 8.42
CA ASP A 207 11.85 -1.22 9.18
C ASP A 207 11.10 -2.37 8.50
N PHE A 208 10.87 -3.46 9.22
CA PHE A 208 10.24 -4.68 8.70
C PHE A 208 8.75 -4.70 9.00
N PHE A 209 7.98 -4.98 7.98
CA PHE A 209 6.53 -5.14 8.03
C PHE A 209 6.12 -6.43 7.36
N VAL A 210 4.99 -6.96 7.78
CA VAL A 210 4.42 -8.19 7.24
C VAL A 210 3.06 -7.89 6.63
N ASP A 211 2.88 -8.31 5.39
CA ASP A 211 1.63 -8.13 4.66
C ASP A 211 1.20 -9.44 3.99
N ALA A 212 0.01 -9.90 4.36
CA ALA A 212 -0.60 -11.11 3.80
C ALA A 212 -1.22 -10.89 2.42
N ASN A 213 -1.35 -9.63 1.95
CA ASN A 213 -1.86 -9.30 0.62
C ASN A 213 -0.82 -9.55 -0.49
N ILE A 214 0.45 -9.80 -0.14
CA ILE A 214 1.45 -10.27 -1.08
C ILE A 214 1.04 -11.66 -1.59
N THR A 215 1.01 -11.84 -2.91
CA THR A 215 0.64 -13.13 -3.50
C THR A 215 1.56 -14.24 -3.01
N SER A 216 0.98 -15.25 -2.37
CA SER A 216 1.69 -16.45 -1.90
C SER A 216 2.11 -17.33 -3.07
N GLY A 217 3.17 -18.12 -2.87
CA GLY A 217 3.67 -19.08 -3.84
C GLY A 217 5.18 -19.27 -3.76
N THR A 218 5.71 -20.14 -4.61
CA THR A 218 7.14 -20.41 -4.71
C THR A 218 7.98 -19.18 -5.13
N ALA A 219 7.34 -18.16 -5.69
CA ALA A 219 7.98 -16.94 -6.19
C ALA A 219 7.35 -15.67 -5.61
N ALA A 220 6.98 -15.69 -4.34
CA ALA A 220 6.45 -14.51 -3.67
C ALA A 220 7.44 -13.36 -3.71
N ILE A 221 6.92 -12.16 -3.98
CA ILE A 221 7.72 -10.95 -4.18
C ILE A 221 7.43 -9.98 -3.04
N GLY A 222 8.38 -9.86 -2.12
CA GLY A 222 8.43 -8.76 -1.17
C GLY A 222 9.22 -7.58 -1.75
N GLY A 223 9.13 -6.42 -1.09
CA GLY A 223 9.83 -5.21 -1.50
C GLY A 223 10.62 -4.58 -0.37
N MET A 224 11.81 -4.09 -0.68
CA MET A 224 12.53 -3.15 0.16
C MET A 224 12.67 -1.84 -0.60
N PHE A 225 12.19 -0.75 -0.03
CA PHE A 225 12.17 0.52 -0.76
C PHE A 225 12.24 1.73 0.16
N ALA A 226 12.72 2.84 -0.41
CA ALA A 226 12.59 4.16 0.19
C ALA A 226 11.21 4.74 -0.14
N ARG A 227 10.72 5.66 0.69
CA ARG A 227 9.39 6.25 0.56
C ARG A 227 9.07 6.81 -0.82
N ASP A 228 10.08 7.33 -1.52
CA ASP A 228 9.96 7.93 -2.85
C ASP A 228 10.08 6.94 -4.01
N ALA A 229 10.15 5.62 -3.73
CA ALA A 229 10.14 4.61 -4.78
C ALA A 229 8.77 4.42 -5.40
N ILE A 230 7.73 4.48 -4.59
CA ILE A 230 6.34 4.23 -4.98
C ILE A 230 5.50 5.46 -4.67
N ALA A 231 4.53 5.75 -5.53
CA ALA A 231 3.58 6.84 -5.37
C ALA A 231 2.14 6.35 -5.39
N LEU A 232 1.34 6.96 -4.53
CA LEU A 232 -0.11 6.82 -4.46
C LEU A 232 -0.72 8.21 -4.65
N ASP A 233 -1.58 8.40 -5.63
CA ASP A 233 -2.26 9.67 -5.92
C ASP A 233 -3.76 9.50 -5.69
N ILE A 234 -4.27 10.09 -4.63
CA ILE A 234 -5.68 10.00 -4.23
C ILE A 234 -6.43 11.18 -4.84
N ARG A 235 -7.39 10.87 -5.74
CA ARG A 235 -8.25 11.85 -6.39
C ARG A 235 -9.56 12.03 -5.64
N GLN A 236 -10.20 10.94 -5.34
CA GLN A 236 -11.38 10.92 -4.50
C GLN A 236 -11.13 9.99 -3.31
N PRO A 237 -11.18 10.50 -2.08
CA PRO A 237 -11.07 9.67 -0.90
C PRO A 237 -12.25 8.69 -0.84
N PHE A 238 -12.11 7.68 -0.01
CA PHE A 238 -13.17 6.70 0.23
C PHE A 238 -14.48 7.41 0.60
N ALA A 239 -15.53 7.13 -0.16
CA ALA A 239 -16.86 7.72 0.03
C ALA A 239 -17.92 6.63 -0.05
N ILE A 240 -18.99 6.80 0.72
CA ILE A 240 -20.15 5.91 0.71
C ILE A 240 -21.38 6.69 0.28
N ALA A 241 -22.08 6.18 -0.73
CA ALA A 241 -23.31 6.72 -1.24
C ALA A 241 -24.43 5.66 -1.16
N PRO A 242 -25.33 5.71 -0.19
CA PRO A 242 -26.45 4.80 -0.10
C PRO A 242 -27.53 5.17 -1.11
N GLN A 243 -28.08 4.17 -1.78
CA GLN A 243 -29.19 4.32 -2.71
C GLN A 243 -30.31 3.34 -2.35
N TRP A 244 -31.54 3.82 -2.35
CA TRP A 244 -32.71 2.97 -2.18
C TRP A 244 -33.15 2.39 -3.51
N ASN A 245 -33.28 1.06 -3.57
CA ASN A 245 -33.82 0.36 -4.70
C ASN A 245 -35.15 -0.33 -4.33
N ALA A 246 -36.26 0.26 -4.76
CA ALA A 246 -37.61 -0.22 -4.45
C ALA A 246 -37.93 -1.55 -5.15
N SER A 247 -37.34 -1.83 -6.28
CA SER A 247 -37.63 -3.01 -7.10
C SER A 247 -36.94 -4.28 -6.60
N TYR A 248 -36.03 -4.15 -5.66
CA TYR A 248 -35.25 -5.28 -5.20
C TYR A 248 -36.04 -6.12 -4.18
N SER A 249 -36.10 -7.44 -4.45
CA SER A 249 -36.66 -8.42 -3.50
C SER A 249 -38.15 -8.18 -3.05
N GLY A 250 -38.93 -7.42 -3.83
CA GLY A 250 -40.33 -7.13 -3.54
C GLY A 250 -40.62 -6.20 -2.34
N ASN A 251 -39.69 -6.04 -1.42
CA ASN A 251 -39.77 -5.16 -0.24
C ASN A 251 -38.73 -4.02 -0.24
N GLY A 252 -37.99 -3.87 -1.35
CA GLY A 252 -36.89 -2.93 -1.46
C GLY A 252 -35.64 -3.31 -0.68
N ALA A 253 -34.54 -2.71 -1.07
CA ALA A 253 -33.24 -2.87 -0.42
C ALA A 253 -32.44 -1.56 -0.47
N TRP A 254 -31.55 -1.39 0.48
CA TRP A 254 -30.52 -0.36 0.44
C TRP A 254 -29.27 -0.88 -0.25
N GLU A 255 -28.85 -0.20 -1.28
CA GLU A 255 -27.58 -0.39 -1.96
C GLU A 255 -26.59 0.59 -1.36
N VAL A 256 -25.64 0.09 -0.58
CA VAL A 256 -24.58 0.90 0.01
C VAL A 256 -23.38 0.84 -0.93
N ASN A 257 -23.25 1.86 -1.76
CA ASN A 257 -22.17 1.97 -2.74
C ASN A 257 -20.97 2.67 -2.11
N ALA A 258 -19.85 1.99 -2.04
CA ALA A 258 -18.57 2.55 -1.64
C ALA A 258 -17.71 2.76 -2.87
N SER A 259 -17.08 3.92 -2.99
CA SER A 259 -16.19 4.25 -4.11
C SER A 259 -15.01 5.08 -3.65
N MET A 260 -13.89 4.95 -4.36
CA MET A 260 -12.69 5.76 -4.22
C MET A 260 -12.05 5.91 -5.60
N GLU A 261 -11.37 7.01 -5.85
CA GLU A 261 -10.61 7.21 -7.08
C GLU A 261 -9.15 7.47 -6.73
N TYR A 262 -8.26 6.62 -7.21
CA TYR A 262 -6.84 6.77 -6.98
C TYR A 262 -6.02 6.21 -8.15
N ALA A 263 -4.77 6.67 -8.21
CA ALA A 263 -3.75 6.13 -9.08
C ALA A 263 -2.56 5.65 -8.25
N TYR A 264 -1.90 4.62 -8.70
CA TYR A 264 -0.69 4.11 -8.07
C TYR A 264 0.34 3.76 -9.13
N GLY A 265 1.61 3.80 -8.72
CA GLY A 265 2.69 3.47 -9.65
C GLY A 265 4.06 3.65 -9.04
N VAL A 266 5.06 3.19 -9.78
CA VAL A 266 6.46 3.37 -9.38
C VAL A 266 6.90 4.77 -9.75
N TYR A 267 7.36 5.54 -8.75
CA TYR A 267 7.83 6.90 -8.94
C TYR A 267 9.33 6.92 -9.25
N ARG A 268 10.14 6.23 -8.43
CA ARG A 268 11.58 6.07 -8.64
C ARG A 268 11.98 4.61 -8.52
N PRO A 269 11.99 3.86 -9.62
CA PRO A 269 12.20 2.41 -9.58
C PRO A 269 13.56 1.99 -9.02
N LEU A 270 14.60 2.84 -9.14
CA LEU A 270 15.94 2.60 -8.61
C LEU A 270 16.02 2.78 -7.07
N HIS A 271 14.99 3.30 -6.42
CA HIS A 271 14.95 3.50 -4.97
C HIS A 271 14.34 2.30 -4.22
N GLY A 272 14.14 1.20 -4.91
CA GLY A 272 13.65 -0.03 -4.32
C GLY A 272 14.23 -1.28 -4.96
N ALA A 273 14.35 -2.35 -4.17
CA ALA A 273 14.87 -3.65 -4.55
C ALA A 273 13.80 -4.74 -4.34
N ILE A 274 13.83 -5.74 -5.21
CA ILE A 274 12.94 -6.90 -5.18
C ILE A 274 13.52 -7.96 -4.22
N LEU A 275 12.68 -8.47 -3.33
CA LEU A 275 12.96 -9.60 -2.47
C LEU A 275 12.14 -10.80 -2.93
N LYS A 276 12.79 -11.77 -3.57
CA LYS A 276 12.13 -12.94 -4.14
C LYS A 276 12.42 -14.19 -3.32
N GLY A 277 11.37 -14.90 -2.92
CA GLY A 277 11.52 -16.12 -2.14
C GLY A 277 10.24 -16.93 -2.08
N THR A 278 10.31 -18.13 -1.52
CA THR A 278 9.11 -18.92 -1.26
C THR A 278 8.29 -18.33 -0.12
N SER A 279 6.98 -18.47 -0.22
CA SER A 279 6.00 -18.21 0.83
C SER A 279 5.10 -19.41 1.08
N GLU A 280 5.57 -20.60 0.67
CA GLU A 280 4.93 -21.90 0.92
C GLU A 280 5.73 -22.71 1.96
#